data_91c77665a95f1f1998c5c415c481112d
#
_entry.id   91c77665a95f1f1998c5c415c481112d
#
_cell.length_a   1.000
_cell.length_b   1.000
_cell.length_c   1.000
_cell.angle_alpha   90.00
_cell.angle_beta   90.00
_cell.angle_gamma   90.00
#
_symmetry.space_group_name_H-M   'P 1'
#
loop_
_entity.id
_entity.type
_entity.pdbx_description
1 polymer ?
#
loop_
_entity_poly.entity_id
_entity_poly.type
_entity_poly.pdbx_seq_one_letter_code
_entity_poly.pdbx_strand_id
1 'polypeptide(L)'
;MGGGTPSLFSPEAISNLFAGIRDHFDISESEITLEANPGTFDQQHFDGYYKAGVNRLSIGAQSFSADSLARLGRIHGPGEIELAYDGARQAGFNRINIDLMHGLPGQTLEHALFDLKRAIELEPEHISWYQLTIEPNTRYYKYPPVLPKDPVLEEIFIAGNDLLKSAGFAQYEVSAYSLPSEESRHNLNYWQFGDYLGIGAGAHGKTRRANQVIRTTKNKMPTEYLQHPVGKSTIVDPNELKLEFLLNALRLTNGFDLSLFEETTGLSPGLLDSFLEQASAEGFLVQSINQIKPTKKGRLFLNDLLMLVD
;
A
#
# COMPACT_ATOMS: atom_id res chain seq x y z
N MET A 1 6.36 -1.22 -9.32
CA MET A 1 5.87 -0.37 -10.43
C MET A 1 4.36 -0.26 -10.27
N GLY A 2 3.86 0.96 -10.11
CA GLY A 2 2.46 1.24 -9.81
C GLY A 2 1.98 2.51 -10.51
N GLY A 3 0.69 2.84 -10.28
CA GLY A 3 0.03 4.00 -10.87
C GLY A 3 -0.45 3.77 -12.31
N GLY A 4 -1.72 4.05 -12.55
CA GLY A 4 -2.37 3.66 -13.80
C GLY A 4 -2.50 2.14 -13.92
N THR A 5 -1.97 1.55 -14.99
CA THR A 5 -1.98 0.10 -15.20
C THR A 5 -0.64 -0.35 -15.78
N PRO A 6 0.36 -0.62 -14.93
CA PRO A 6 1.69 -1.04 -15.36
C PRO A 6 1.71 -2.32 -16.21
N SER A 7 0.74 -3.21 -16.00
CA SER A 7 0.59 -4.45 -16.79
C SER A 7 0.17 -4.24 -18.26
N LEU A 8 0.00 -3.00 -18.70
CA LEU A 8 -0.16 -2.65 -20.12
C LEU A 8 1.18 -2.47 -20.86
N PHE A 9 2.29 -2.30 -20.15
CA PHE A 9 3.60 -2.24 -20.80
C PHE A 9 3.99 -3.59 -21.37
N SER A 10 4.66 -3.58 -22.53
CA SER A 10 5.20 -4.83 -23.06
C SER A 10 6.35 -5.35 -22.17
N PRO A 11 6.58 -6.66 -22.13
CA PRO A 11 7.71 -7.24 -21.42
C PRO A 11 9.07 -6.66 -21.85
N GLU A 12 9.20 -6.33 -23.14
CA GLU A 12 10.41 -5.67 -23.68
C GLU A 12 10.60 -4.28 -23.08
N ALA A 13 9.52 -3.49 -22.95
CA ALA A 13 9.61 -2.16 -22.33
C ALA A 13 10.03 -2.26 -20.85
N ILE A 14 9.52 -3.25 -20.11
CA ILE A 14 9.93 -3.51 -18.73
C ILE A 14 11.40 -3.93 -18.66
N SER A 15 11.84 -4.83 -19.55
CA SER A 15 13.23 -5.27 -19.62
C SER A 15 14.19 -4.11 -19.91
N ASN A 16 13.84 -3.24 -20.86
CA ASN A 16 14.62 -2.04 -21.20
C ASN A 16 14.67 -1.05 -20.03
N LEU A 17 13.57 -0.86 -19.31
CA LEU A 17 13.53 -0.02 -18.12
C LEU A 17 14.50 -0.55 -17.04
N PHE A 18 14.48 -1.85 -16.78
CA PHE A 18 15.38 -2.44 -15.78
C PHE A 18 16.83 -2.45 -16.23
N ALA A 19 17.11 -2.59 -17.52
CA ALA A 19 18.47 -2.41 -18.05
C ALA A 19 18.99 -1.00 -17.71
N GLY A 20 18.22 0.04 -18.02
CA GLY A 20 18.62 1.41 -17.70
C GLY A 20 18.73 1.68 -16.18
N ILE A 21 17.92 1.02 -15.34
CA ILE A 21 18.05 1.15 -13.88
C ILE A 21 19.35 0.48 -13.40
N ARG A 22 19.68 -0.71 -13.92
CA ARG A 22 20.91 -1.45 -13.55
C ARG A 22 22.20 -0.70 -13.89
N ASP A 23 22.18 0.20 -14.86
CA ASP A 23 23.32 1.06 -15.16
C ASP A 23 23.67 2.04 -14.01
N HIS A 24 22.72 2.26 -13.08
CA HIS A 24 22.85 3.23 -12.00
C HIS A 24 22.71 2.64 -10.60
N PHE A 25 22.01 1.50 -10.46
CA PHE A 25 21.66 0.87 -9.20
C PHE A 25 21.84 -0.64 -9.30
N ASP A 26 22.42 -1.23 -8.26
CA ASP A 26 22.34 -2.69 -8.08
C ASP A 26 20.95 -3.06 -7.54
N ILE A 27 20.19 -3.79 -8.34
CA ILE A 27 18.85 -4.27 -8.02
C ILE A 27 18.78 -5.81 -7.93
N SER A 28 19.91 -6.50 -7.83
CA SER A 28 19.99 -7.97 -7.85
C SER A 28 19.19 -8.62 -6.71
N GLU A 29 19.21 -8.02 -5.51
CA GLU A 29 18.51 -8.49 -4.32
C GLU A 29 17.23 -7.68 -4.01
N SER A 30 16.75 -6.89 -4.97
CA SER A 30 15.59 -6.03 -4.78
C SER A 30 14.29 -6.79 -4.93
N GLU A 31 13.29 -6.40 -4.11
CA GLU A 31 11.90 -6.71 -4.40
C GLU A 31 11.44 -5.84 -5.57
N ILE A 32 11.03 -6.47 -6.66
CA ILE A 32 10.54 -5.81 -7.86
C ILE A 32 9.08 -6.18 -8.06
N THR A 33 8.20 -5.30 -7.57
CA THR A 33 6.75 -5.47 -7.66
C THR A 33 6.17 -4.79 -8.88
N LEU A 34 5.23 -5.45 -9.57
CA LEU A 34 4.42 -4.91 -10.64
C LEU A 34 2.93 -5.03 -10.29
N GLU A 35 2.20 -3.91 -10.38
CA GLU A 35 0.73 -3.91 -10.23
C GLU A 35 0.08 -4.40 -11.53
N ALA A 36 -0.83 -5.36 -11.41
CA ALA A 36 -1.55 -5.96 -12.52
C ALA A 36 -3.07 -5.85 -12.35
N ASN A 37 -3.77 -5.52 -13.43
CA ASN A 37 -5.21 -5.54 -13.49
C ASN A 37 -5.66 -6.88 -14.12
N PRO A 38 -6.53 -7.67 -13.46
CA PRO A 38 -7.00 -8.95 -14.01
C PRO A 38 -7.60 -8.85 -15.42
N GLY A 39 -8.34 -7.78 -15.72
CA GLY A 39 -8.93 -7.55 -17.04
C GLY A 39 -7.94 -7.27 -18.17
N THR A 40 -6.65 -7.15 -17.86
CA THR A 40 -5.56 -7.00 -18.85
C THR A 40 -4.60 -8.18 -18.81
N PHE A 41 -5.06 -9.32 -18.27
CA PHE A 41 -4.23 -10.51 -18.17
C PHE A 41 -3.86 -11.05 -19.56
N ASP A 42 -2.56 -11.30 -19.73
CA ASP A 42 -1.97 -12.00 -20.87
C ASP A 42 -0.81 -12.86 -20.33
N GLN A 43 -0.87 -14.17 -20.60
CA GLN A 43 0.15 -15.12 -20.12
C GLN A 43 1.54 -14.77 -20.64
N GLN A 44 1.66 -14.37 -21.90
CA GLN A 44 2.97 -14.02 -22.50
C GLN A 44 3.57 -12.79 -21.80
N HIS A 45 2.74 -11.85 -21.38
CA HIS A 45 3.17 -10.69 -20.61
C HIS A 45 3.70 -11.12 -19.23
N PHE A 46 3.01 -11.98 -18.51
CA PHE A 46 3.46 -12.43 -17.18
C PHE A 46 4.76 -13.23 -17.27
N ASP A 47 4.88 -14.14 -18.23
CA ASP A 47 6.14 -14.85 -18.52
C ASP A 47 7.30 -13.88 -18.82
N GLY A 48 7.00 -12.86 -19.61
CA GLY A 48 7.97 -11.84 -19.96
C GLY A 48 8.38 -10.93 -18.80
N TYR A 49 7.44 -10.54 -17.93
CA TYR A 49 7.74 -9.76 -16.73
C TYR A 49 8.61 -10.54 -15.76
N TYR A 50 8.29 -11.82 -15.53
CA TYR A 50 9.12 -12.70 -14.71
C TYR A 50 10.56 -12.82 -15.27
N LYS A 51 10.70 -13.05 -16.58
CA LYS A 51 12.02 -13.11 -17.25
C LYS A 51 12.77 -11.78 -17.20
N ALA A 52 12.08 -10.64 -17.22
CA ALA A 52 12.69 -9.32 -17.07
C ALA A 52 13.23 -9.06 -15.65
N GLY A 53 12.74 -9.83 -14.64
CA GLY A 53 13.19 -9.75 -13.26
C GLY A 53 12.14 -9.22 -12.29
N VAL A 54 10.88 -9.04 -12.71
CA VAL A 54 9.78 -8.83 -11.76
C VAL A 54 9.65 -10.09 -10.91
N ASN A 55 9.68 -9.95 -9.58
CA ASN A 55 9.66 -11.10 -8.66
C ASN A 55 8.49 -11.06 -7.67
N ARG A 56 7.62 -10.05 -7.76
CA ARG A 56 6.39 -9.94 -7.00
C ARG A 56 5.29 -9.31 -7.86
N LEU A 57 4.07 -9.84 -7.81
CA LEU A 57 2.90 -9.25 -8.43
C LEU A 57 1.90 -8.74 -7.39
N SER A 58 1.21 -7.63 -7.69
CA SER A 58 0.03 -7.17 -6.96
C SER A 58 -1.17 -7.20 -7.90
N ILE A 59 -2.13 -8.08 -7.63
CA ILE A 59 -3.32 -8.29 -8.48
C ILE A 59 -4.50 -7.53 -7.88
N GLY A 60 -4.98 -6.52 -8.60
CA GLY A 60 -6.08 -5.67 -8.20
C GLY A 60 -7.45 -6.36 -8.34
N ALA A 61 -7.74 -7.34 -7.51
CA ALA A 61 -9.01 -8.08 -7.52
C ALA A 61 -10.19 -7.21 -7.07
N GLN A 62 -10.04 -6.48 -5.99
CA GLN A 62 -11.01 -5.60 -5.34
C GLN A 62 -12.19 -6.36 -4.68
N SER A 63 -12.82 -7.32 -5.32
CA SER A 63 -13.86 -8.20 -4.82
C SER A 63 -14.01 -9.41 -5.73
N PHE A 64 -14.46 -10.53 -5.20
CA PHE A 64 -14.87 -11.71 -5.97
C PHE A 64 -16.38 -11.73 -6.24
N SER A 65 -17.10 -10.65 -5.93
CA SER A 65 -18.51 -10.46 -6.26
C SER A 65 -18.67 -9.67 -7.56
N ALA A 66 -19.32 -10.25 -8.57
CA ALA A 66 -19.58 -9.57 -9.84
C ALA A 66 -20.38 -8.26 -9.64
N ASP A 67 -21.35 -8.24 -8.71
CA ASP A 67 -22.12 -7.05 -8.37
C ASP A 67 -21.25 -5.95 -7.76
N SER A 68 -20.35 -6.31 -6.84
CA SER A 68 -19.43 -5.35 -6.22
C SER A 68 -18.46 -4.76 -7.24
N LEU A 69 -17.91 -5.59 -8.13
CA LEU A 69 -17.05 -5.15 -9.22
C LEU A 69 -17.77 -4.19 -10.17
N ALA A 70 -19.00 -4.51 -10.57
CA ALA A 70 -19.80 -3.65 -11.42
C ALA A 70 -20.09 -2.27 -10.77
N ARG A 71 -20.42 -2.25 -9.48
CA ARG A 71 -20.59 -1.00 -8.70
C ARG A 71 -19.31 -0.18 -8.64
N LEU A 72 -18.16 -0.82 -8.46
CA LEU A 72 -16.84 -0.17 -8.50
C LEU A 72 -16.45 0.32 -9.91
N GLY A 73 -17.21 -0.01 -10.93
CA GLY A 73 -16.91 0.31 -12.33
C GLY A 73 -15.74 -0.51 -12.89
N ARG A 74 -15.48 -1.68 -12.31
CA ARG A 74 -14.48 -2.61 -12.84
C ARG A 74 -15.02 -3.33 -14.07
N ILE A 75 -14.14 -3.55 -15.06
CA ILE A 75 -14.49 -4.21 -16.32
C ILE A 75 -14.29 -5.72 -16.27
N HIS A 76 -13.48 -6.20 -15.32
CA HIS A 76 -13.19 -7.62 -15.10
C HIS A 76 -14.22 -8.26 -14.17
N GLY A 77 -14.44 -9.55 -14.36
CA GLY A 77 -15.24 -10.39 -13.46
C GLY A 77 -14.39 -11.28 -12.56
N PRO A 78 -15.03 -12.02 -11.62
CA PRO A 78 -14.31 -12.90 -10.69
C PRO A 78 -13.44 -13.96 -11.37
N GLY A 79 -13.91 -14.57 -12.46
CA GLY A 79 -13.15 -15.59 -13.19
C GLY A 79 -11.85 -15.06 -13.82
N GLU A 80 -11.80 -13.76 -14.18
CA GLU A 80 -10.58 -13.16 -14.71
C GLU A 80 -9.52 -12.95 -13.62
N ILE A 81 -9.95 -12.78 -12.36
CA ILE A 81 -9.04 -12.71 -11.20
C ILE A 81 -8.33 -14.06 -11.01
N GLU A 82 -9.09 -15.15 -11.02
CA GLU A 82 -8.57 -16.50 -10.87
C GLU A 82 -7.63 -16.85 -12.03
N LEU A 83 -8.02 -16.55 -13.27
CA LEU A 83 -7.17 -16.75 -14.45
C LEU A 83 -5.84 -15.96 -14.37
N ALA A 84 -5.90 -14.70 -13.92
CA ALA A 84 -4.71 -13.89 -13.75
C ALA A 84 -3.80 -14.45 -12.64
N TYR A 85 -4.39 -14.93 -11.55
CA TYR A 85 -3.65 -15.55 -10.46
C TYR A 85 -2.96 -16.83 -10.90
N ASP A 86 -3.69 -17.74 -11.54
CA ASP A 86 -3.16 -19.01 -12.06
C ASP A 86 -2.05 -18.76 -13.10
N GLY A 87 -2.26 -17.80 -13.99
CA GLY A 87 -1.25 -17.41 -14.97
C GLY A 87 0.00 -16.84 -14.33
N ALA A 88 -0.13 -16.07 -13.23
CA ALA A 88 1.02 -15.59 -12.47
C ALA A 88 1.82 -16.77 -11.86
N ARG A 89 1.13 -17.74 -11.26
CA ARG A 89 1.77 -18.95 -10.75
C ARG A 89 2.47 -19.75 -11.85
N GLN A 90 1.82 -19.93 -13.00
CA GLN A 90 2.39 -20.62 -14.16
C GLN A 90 3.63 -19.90 -14.70
N ALA A 91 3.67 -18.57 -14.70
CA ALA A 91 4.84 -17.78 -15.08
C ALA A 91 6.02 -17.90 -14.09
N GLY A 92 5.80 -18.45 -12.88
CA GLY A 92 6.82 -18.69 -11.86
C GLY A 92 6.80 -17.70 -10.69
N PHE A 93 5.79 -16.81 -10.59
CA PHE A 93 5.69 -15.90 -9.44
C PHE A 93 5.31 -16.68 -8.17
N ASN A 94 6.18 -16.61 -7.17
CA ASN A 94 5.99 -17.20 -5.84
C ASN A 94 5.60 -16.16 -4.79
N ARG A 95 5.56 -14.88 -5.15
CA ARG A 95 5.15 -13.77 -4.27
C ARG A 95 4.05 -12.99 -4.96
N ILE A 96 2.82 -13.26 -4.56
CA ILE A 96 1.63 -12.61 -5.12
C ILE A 96 0.86 -11.93 -3.99
N ASN A 97 0.49 -10.67 -4.23
CA ASN A 97 -0.48 -9.96 -3.43
C ASN A 97 -1.82 -9.92 -4.13
N ILE A 98 -2.90 -10.10 -3.38
CA ILE A 98 -4.28 -9.85 -3.83
C ILE A 98 -4.80 -8.59 -3.12
N ASP A 99 -5.17 -7.58 -3.89
CA ASP A 99 -5.81 -6.37 -3.37
C ASP A 99 -7.31 -6.57 -3.28
N LEU A 100 -7.87 -6.45 -2.07
CA LEU A 100 -9.30 -6.51 -1.79
C LEU A 100 -9.78 -5.25 -1.08
N MET A 101 -11.02 -4.90 -1.33
CA MET A 101 -11.70 -3.80 -0.68
C MET A 101 -12.83 -4.28 0.22
N HIS A 102 -13.04 -3.59 1.34
CA HIS A 102 -14.25 -3.76 2.15
C HIS A 102 -14.97 -2.43 2.37
N GLY A 103 -16.14 -2.47 3.00
CA GLY A 103 -16.98 -1.30 3.11
C GLY A 103 -17.59 -0.86 1.78
N LEU A 104 -17.75 -1.78 0.84
CA LEU A 104 -18.29 -1.51 -0.49
C LEU A 104 -19.78 -1.16 -0.43
N PRO A 105 -20.33 -0.45 -1.44
CA PRO A 105 -21.74 -0.09 -1.48
C PRO A 105 -22.67 -1.30 -1.29
N GLY A 106 -23.44 -1.29 -0.19
CA GLY A 106 -24.36 -2.37 0.16
C GLY A 106 -23.69 -3.68 0.60
N GLN A 107 -22.40 -3.67 0.91
CA GLN A 107 -21.70 -4.86 1.39
C GLN A 107 -22.16 -5.25 2.81
N THR A 108 -22.42 -6.52 3.02
CA THR A 108 -22.70 -7.13 4.32
C THR A 108 -21.45 -7.82 4.86
N LEU A 109 -21.46 -8.22 6.13
CA LEU A 109 -20.41 -9.06 6.72
C LEU A 109 -20.17 -10.33 5.88
N GLU A 110 -21.24 -11.02 5.49
CA GLU A 110 -21.14 -12.25 4.71
C GLU A 110 -20.42 -12.03 3.37
N HIS A 111 -20.74 -10.93 2.68
CA HIS A 111 -20.08 -10.57 1.41
C HIS A 111 -18.59 -10.27 1.60
N ALA A 112 -18.22 -9.54 2.66
CA ALA A 112 -16.83 -9.23 2.93
C ALA A 112 -16.01 -10.48 3.28
N LEU A 113 -16.58 -11.38 4.09
CA LEU A 113 -15.94 -12.65 4.42
C LEU A 113 -15.87 -13.62 3.23
N PHE A 114 -16.84 -13.57 2.30
CA PHE A 114 -16.78 -14.31 1.05
C PHE A 114 -15.56 -13.91 0.22
N ASP A 115 -15.34 -12.59 0.03
CA ASP A 115 -14.19 -12.08 -0.70
C ASP A 115 -12.86 -12.55 -0.09
N LEU A 116 -12.72 -12.45 1.25
CA LEU A 116 -11.53 -12.92 1.95
C LEU A 116 -11.32 -14.44 1.81
N LYS A 117 -12.38 -15.25 1.94
CA LYS A 117 -12.29 -16.71 1.79
C LYS A 117 -11.81 -17.08 0.39
N ARG A 118 -12.38 -16.43 -0.64
CA ARG A 118 -11.93 -16.68 -2.02
C ARG A 118 -10.46 -16.31 -2.25
N ALA A 119 -10.00 -15.17 -1.66
CA ALA A 119 -8.59 -14.82 -1.74
C ALA A 119 -7.69 -15.83 -1.01
N ILE A 120 -8.08 -16.28 0.18
CA ILE A 120 -7.33 -17.26 0.97
C ILE A 120 -7.25 -18.61 0.24
N GLU A 121 -8.33 -19.05 -0.44
CA GLU A 121 -8.36 -20.27 -1.23
C GLU A 121 -7.37 -20.30 -2.40
N LEU A 122 -6.97 -19.13 -2.89
CA LEU A 122 -5.91 -19.00 -3.90
C LEU A 122 -4.50 -19.12 -3.32
N GLU A 123 -4.33 -19.16 -2.01
CA GLU A 123 -3.06 -19.31 -1.29
C GLU A 123 -2.00 -18.26 -1.67
N PRO A 124 -2.33 -16.93 -1.61
CA PRO A 124 -1.34 -15.90 -1.83
C PRO A 124 -0.41 -15.73 -0.61
N GLU A 125 0.77 -15.17 -0.82
CA GLU A 125 1.69 -14.84 0.27
C GLU A 125 1.30 -13.54 0.98
N HIS A 126 0.47 -12.70 0.33
CA HIS A 126 0.11 -11.38 0.82
C HIS A 126 -1.32 -10.99 0.40
N ILE A 127 -2.05 -10.34 1.30
CA ILE A 127 -3.38 -9.77 1.03
C ILE A 127 -3.37 -8.31 1.49
N SER A 128 -3.65 -7.39 0.57
CA SER A 128 -4.00 -6.01 0.91
C SER A 128 -5.52 -5.94 1.06
N TRP A 129 -6.01 -5.62 2.24
CA TRP A 129 -7.43 -5.53 2.53
C TRP A 129 -7.76 -4.18 3.16
N TYR A 130 -8.34 -3.28 2.37
CA TYR A 130 -8.53 -1.88 2.73
C TYR A 130 -9.97 -1.42 2.55
N GLN A 131 -10.37 -0.48 3.42
CA GLN A 131 -11.71 0.10 3.39
C GLN A 131 -11.84 1.06 2.21
N LEU A 132 -13.00 1.02 1.53
CA LEU A 132 -13.35 2.00 0.51
C LEU A 132 -13.39 3.40 1.12
N THR A 133 -12.56 4.29 0.59
CA THR A 133 -12.61 5.75 0.87
C THR A 133 -13.11 6.50 -0.35
N ILE A 134 -13.86 7.57 -0.10
CA ILE A 134 -14.40 8.43 -1.18
C ILE A 134 -13.45 9.60 -1.39
N GLU A 135 -12.62 9.50 -2.40
CA GLU A 135 -11.63 10.51 -2.73
C GLU A 135 -12.20 11.64 -3.59
N PRO A 136 -11.75 12.90 -3.38
CA PRO A 136 -12.10 14.02 -4.24
C PRO A 136 -11.84 13.76 -5.72
N ASN A 137 -12.66 14.36 -6.59
CA ASN A 137 -12.57 14.21 -8.05
C ASN A 137 -12.86 12.80 -8.61
N THR A 138 -13.45 11.91 -7.80
CA THR A 138 -13.92 10.60 -8.25
C THR A 138 -15.42 10.62 -8.57
N ARG A 139 -15.90 9.58 -9.28
CA ARG A 139 -17.33 9.40 -9.52
C ARG A 139 -18.11 9.29 -8.20
N TYR A 140 -17.59 8.57 -7.22
CA TYR A 140 -18.22 8.41 -5.91
C TYR A 140 -18.25 9.70 -5.09
N TYR A 141 -17.27 10.58 -5.26
CA TYR A 141 -17.33 11.91 -4.65
C TYR A 141 -18.47 12.76 -5.24
N LYS A 142 -18.66 12.66 -6.56
CA LYS A 142 -19.73 13.38 -7.25
C LYS A 142 -21.12 12.78 -7.02
N TYR A 143 -21.20 11.45 -6.92
CA TYR A 143 -22.42 10.67 -6.72
C TYR A 143 -22.19 9.64 -5.61
N PRO A 144 -22.24 10.04 -4.32
CA PRO A 144 -21.92 9.16 -3.22
C PRO A 144 -22.84 7.96 -3.15
N PRO A 145 -22.33 6.74 -3.13
CA PRO A 145 -23.13 5.55 -2.91
C PRO A 145 -23.54 5.43 -1.44
N VAL A 146 -24.53 4.59 -1.17
CA VAL A 146 -24.86 4.19 0.20
C VAL A 146 -23.84 3.17 0.68
N LEU A 147 -23.00 3.57 1.63
CA LEU A 147 -22.02 2.71 2.29
C LEU A 147 -22.59 2.02 3.52
N PRO A 148 -22.00 0.90 3.98
CA PRO A 148 -22.31 0.32 5.27
C PRO A 148 -22.08 1.32 6.40
N LYS A 149 -22.89 1.23 7.46
CA LYS A 149 -22.74 2.08 8.65
C LYS A 149 -21.59 1.59 9.53
N ASP A 150 -21.07 2.46 10.38
CA ASP A 150 -19.94 2.17 11.26
C ASP A 150 -20.03 0.84 12.04
N PRO A 151 -21.17 0.46 12.65
CA PRO A 151 -21.26 -0.82 13.35
C PRO A 151 -21.03 -2.03 12.42
N VAL A 152 -21.49 -1.96 11.16
CA VAL A 152 -21.28 -3.03 10.17
C VAL A 152 -19.83 -3.03 9.69
N LEU A 153 -19.22 -1.87 9.53
CA LEU A 153 -17.80 -1.74 9.17
C LEU A 153 -16.90 -2.31 10.26
N GLU A 154 -17.21 -2.04 11.52
CA GLU A 154 -16.49 -2.60 12.67
C GLU A 154 -16.63 -4.13 12.72
N GLU A 155 -17.83 -4.67 12.53
CA GLU A 155 -18.08 -6.11 12.49
C GLU A 155 -17.31 -6.78 11.34
N ILE A 156 -17.33 -6.19 10.14
CA ILE A 156 -16.55 -6.65 8.99
C ILE A 156 -15.06 -6.68 9.33
N PHE A 157 -14.54 -5.59 9.90
CA PHE A 157 -13.12 -5.47 10.22
C PHE A 157 -12.68 -6.50 11.26
N ILE A 158 -13.45 -6.68 12.35
CA ILE A 158 -13.13 -7.65 13.41
C ILE A 158 -13.14 -9.08 12.84
N ALA A 159 -14.24 -9.47 12.21
CA ALA A 159 -14.38 -10.83 11.69
C ALA A 159 -13.40 -11.15 10.55
N GLY A 160 -13.10 -10.16 9.69
CA GLY A 160 -12.10 -10.31 8.63
C GLY A 160 -10.68 -10.49 9.18
N ASN A 161 -10.29 -9.72 10.20
CA ASN A 161 -9.03 -9.91 10.89
C ASN A 161 -8.90 -11.31 11.52
N ASP A 162 -9.95 -11.79 12.18
CA ASP A 162 -9.96 -13.11 12.80
C ASP A 162 -9.84 -14.22 11.74
N LEU A 163 -10.52 -14.06 10.60
CA LEU A 163 -10.43 -14.98 9.47
C LEU A 163 -9.01 -15.03 8.89
N LEU A 164 -8.41 -13.87 8.58
CA LEU A 164 -7.06 -13.77 8.05
C LEU A 164 -6.02 -14.37 9.01
N LYS A 165 -6.14 -14.04 10.30
CA LYS A 165 -5.29 -14.61 11.34
C LYS A 165 -5.42 -16.14 11.44
N SER A 166 -6.63 -16.69 11.37
CA SER A 166 -6.87 -18.15 11.40
C SER A 166 -6.29 -18.86 10.19
N ALA A 167 -6.14 -18.14 9.06
CA ALA A 167 -5.49 -18.64 7.83
C ALA A 167 -3.96 -18.41 7.82
N GLY A 168 -3.37 -17.95 8.92
CA GLY A 168 -1.92 -17.79 9.07
C GLY A 168 -1.36 -16.43 8.64
N PHE A 169 -2.20 -15.49 8.22
CA PHE A 169 -1.78 -14.14 7.87
C PHE A 169 -1.61 -13.27 9.12
N ALA A 170 -0.52 -12.52 9.18
CA ALA A 170 -0.28 -11.52 10.20
C ALA A 170 -0.47 -10.11 9.62
N GLN A 171 -1.26 -9.28 10.31
CA GLN A 171 -1.35 -7.86 9.98
C GLN A 171 -0.04 -7.18 10.38
N TYR A 172 0.68 -6.57 9.42
CA TYR A 172 1.91 -5.84 9.71
C TYR A 172 1.74 -4.32 9.57
N GLU A 173 0.73 -3.85 8.84
CA GLU A 173 0.30 -2.46 8.77
C GLU A 173 -1.24 -2.35 8.63
N VAL A 174 -1.80 -1.14 8.65
CA VAL A 174 -3.24 -0.87 8.73
C VAL A 174 -4.08 -1.68 7.74
N SER A 175 -3.59 -1.91 6.53
CA SER A 175 -4.36 -2.51 5.43
C SER A 175 -3.68 -3.74 4.81
N ALA A 176 -2.56 -4.22 5.35
CA ALA A 176 -1.82 -5.30 4.73
C ALA A 176 -1.52 -6.46 5.69
N TYR A 177 -1.68 -7.65 5.14
CA TYR A 177 -1.55 -8.93 5.81
C TYR A 177 -0.63 -9.83 5.00
N SER A 178 0.27 -10.54 5.66
CA SER A 178 1.20 -11.45 4.99
C SER A 178 1.39 -12.75 5.74
N LEU A 179 1.81 -13.77 5.05
CA LEU A 179 2.47 -14.92 5.66
C LEU A 179 3.82 -14.48 6.27
N PRO A 180 4.41 -15.25 7.20
CA PRO A 180 5.69 -14.89 7.83
C PRO A 180 6.80 -14.62 6.80
N SER A 181 7.47 -13.47 6.94
CA SER A 181 8.55 -13.00 6.05
C SER A 181 8.14 -12.63 4.63
N GLU A 182 6.83 -12.48 4.38
CA GLU A 182 6.29 -12.08 3.07
C GLU A 182 5.74 -10.64 3.05
N GLU A 183 6.09 -9.83 4.06
CA GLU A 183 5.74 -8.42 4.07
C GLU A 183 6.28 -7.71 2.82
N SER A 184 5.52 -6.78 2.26
CA SER A 184 5.97 -5.96 1.15
C SER A 184 7.07 -5.00 1.61
N ARG A 185 8.28 -5.16 1.08
CA ARG A 185 9.41 -4.25 1.36
C ARG A 185 9.10 -2.82 0.90
N HIS A 186 8.36 -2.68 -0.19
CA HIS A 186 7.91 -1.39 -0.70
C HIS A 186 7.00 -0.68 0.32
N ASN A 187 6.00 -1.39 0.87
CA ASN A 187 5.11 -0.83 1.90
C ASN A 187 5.91 -0.46 3.16
N LEU A 188 6.75 -1.38 3.64
CA LEU A 188 7.57 -1.13 4.83
C LEU A 188 8.47 0.09 4.65
N ASN A 189 9.08 0.28 3.47
CA ASN A 189 9.90 1.46 3.20
C ASN A 189 9.10 2.77 3.34
N TYR A 190 7.86 2.81 2.85
CA TYR A 190 7.01 3.99 3.03
C TYR A 190 6.63 4.20 4.49
N TRP A 191 6.18 3.14 5.18
CA TRP A 191 5.72 3.26 6.56
C TRP A 191 6.85 3.51 7.54
N GLN A 192 8.06 3.11 7.23
CA GLN A 192 9.29 3.46 7.97
C GLN A 192 9.85 4.83 7.56
N PHE A 193 9.12 5.60 6.81
CA PHE A 193 9.52 6.92 6.31
C PHE A 193 10.86 6.88 5.55
N GLY A 194 11.15 5.77 4.85
CA GLY A 194 12.36 5.58 4.05
C GLY A 194 12.41 6.47 2.81
N ASP A 195 13.58 6.59 2.22
CA ASP A 195 13.77 7.34 0.98
C ASP A 195 13.26 6.55 -0.24
N TYR A 196 12.78 7.27 -1.24
CA TYR A 196 12.38 6.69 -2.52
C TYR A 196 12.49 7.69 -3.66
N LEU A 197 12.81 7.18 -4.85
CA LEU A 197 12.91 7.95 -6.08
C LEU A 197 11.67 7.71 -6.94
N GLY A 198 11.04 8.80 -7.39
CA GLY A 198 9.93 8.74 -8.32
C GLY A 198 10.41 8.79 -9.78
N ILE A 199 10.09 7.76 -10.55
CA ILE A 199 10.37 7.67 -12.00
C ILE A 199 9.06 7.48 -12.73
N GLY A 200 8.80 8.27 -13.75
CA GLY A 200 7.57 8.21 -14.53
C GLY A 200 6.70 9.45 -14.39
N ALA A 201 5.70 9.58 -15.27
CA ALA A 201 4.74 10.68 -15.25
C ALA A 201 3.90 10.63 -13.97
N GLY A 202 3.78 11.77 -13.27
CA GLY A 202 3.06 11.88 -12.02
C GLY A 202 3.75 11.26 -10.80
N ALA A 203 4.96 10.71 -10.96
CA ALA A 203 5.67 10.08 -9.87
C ALA A 203 6.12 11.11 -8.81
N HIS A 204 6.06 10.66 -7.56
CA HIS A 204 6.55 11.39 -6.40
C HIS A 204 7.82 10.73 -5.89
N GLY A 205 8.70 11.50 -5.26
CA GLY A 205 9.87 11.00 -4.57
C GLY A 205 10.06 11.71 -3.24
N LYS A 206 10.74 11.05 -2.31
CA LYS A 206 11.20 11.62 -1.05
C LYS A 206 12.64 11.19 -0.82
N THR A 207 13.52 12.12 -0.56
CA THR A 207 14.92 11.84 -0.24
C THR A 207 15.39 12.73 0.87
N ARG A 208 16.23 12.19 1.75
CA ARG A 208 16.94 12.97 2.75
C ARG A 208 18.33 13.33 2.24
N ARG A 209 18.69 14.60 2.31
CA ARG A 209 20.05 15.09 2.01
C ARG A 209 20.52 15.96 3.16
N ALA A 210 21.60 15.58 3.80
CA ALA A 210 22.04 16.17 5.07
C ALA A 210 20.89 16.15 6.08
N ASN A 211 20.46 17.31 6.57
CA ASN A 211 19.36 17.45 7.53
C ASN A 211 18.06 17.97 6.90
N GLN A 212 17.87 17.78 5.59
CA GLN A 212 16.67 18.24 4.88
C GLN A 212 15.99 17.08 4.19
N VAL A 213 14.68 17.01 4.34
CA VAL A 213 13.81 16.11 3.55
C VAL A 213 13.32 16.87 2.32
N ILE A 214 13.52 16.28 1.16
CA ILE A 214 13.16 16.85 -0.12
C ILE A 214 12.09 15.98 -0.76
N ARG A 215 10.97 16.60 -1.12
CA ARG A 215 9.92 16.00 -1.95
C ARG A 215 10.16 16.35 -3.41
N THR A 216 10.01 15.37 -4.30
CA THR A 216 10.02 15.60 -5.75
C THR A 216 8.68 15.22 -6.34
N THR A 217 8.24 15.95 -7.36
CA THR A 217 6.98 15.69 -8.06
C THR A 217 7.22 15.82 -9.56
N LYS A 218 6.84 14.80 -10.30
CA LYS A 218 6.93 14.78 -11.76
C LYS A 218 5.66 15.30 -12.42
N ASN A 219 5.75 15.82 -13.65
CA ASN A 219 4.60 16.21 -14.42
C ASN A 219 3.66 15.02 -14.64
N LYS A 220 2.34 15.25 -14.46
CA LYS A 220 1.32 14.18 -14.56
C LYS A 220 1.07 13.76 -16.01
N MET A 221 1.15 14.69 -16.95
CA MET A 221 0.94 14.40 -18.38
C MET A 221 2.19 13.72 -18.95
N PRO A 222 2.07 12.53 -19.58
CA PRO A 222 3.23 11.80 -20.12
C PRO A 222 4.07 12.62 -21.10
N THR A 223 3.43 13.40 -21.98
CA THR A 223 4.12 14.27 -22.94
C THR A 223 4.97 15.35 -22.27
N GLU A 224 4.44 15.99 -21.22
CA GLU A 224 5.16 17.00 -20.44
C GLU A 224 6.28 16.37 -19.62
N TYR A 225 6.04 15.18 -19.06
CA TYR A 225 7.08 14.43 -18.35
C TYR A 225 8.26 14.09 -19.25
N LEU A 226 8.01 13.63 -20.47
CA LEU A 226 9.07 13.29 -21.43
C LEU A 226 9.88 14.52 -21.85
N GLN A 227 9.27 15.71 -21.90
CA GLN A 227 9.97 16.97 -22.18
C GLN A 227 10.75 17.51 -20.97
N HIS A 228 10.20 17.29 -19.74
CA HIS A 228 10.74 17.81 -18.49
C HIS A 228 10.78 16.73 -17.39
N PRO A 229 11.64 15.71 -17.50
CA PRO A 229 11.64 14.54 -16.61
C PRO A 229 12.12 14.83 -15.18
N VAL A 230 12.83 15.95 -14.96
CA VAL A 230 13.36 16.31 -13.63
C VAL A 230 12.22 16.63 -12.66
N GLY A 231 11.18 17.34 -13.12
CA GLY A 231 10.05 17.76 -12.28
C GLY A 231 10.41 18.90 -11.31
N LYS A 232 9.63 18.99 -10.21
CA LYS A 232 9.81 20.01 -9.15
C LYS A 232 10.37 19.37 -7.90
N SER A 233 11.16 20.13 -7.14
CA SER A 233 11.68 19.73 -5.83
C SER A 233 11.29 20.79 -4.79
N THR A 234 10.86 20.33 -3.61
CA THR A 234 10.48 21.19 -2.49
C THR A 234 11.10 20.65 -1.22
N ILE A 235 11.73 21.50 -0.43
CA ILE A 235 12.17 21.13 0.93
C ILE A 235 10.94 21.11 1.82
N VAL A 236 10.78 20.05 2.58
CA VAL A 236 9.68 19.92 3.55
C VAL A 236 10.00 20.77 4.77
N ASP A 237 9.02 21.53 5.24
CA ASP A 237 9.16 22.32 6.46
C ASP A 237 9.39 21.39 7.65
N PRO A 238 10.42 21.64 8.50
CA PRO A 238 10.65 20.84 9.70
C PRO A 238 9.42 20.71 10.62
N ASN A 239 8.55 21.73 10.66
CA ASN A 239 7.31 21.67 11.44
C ASN A 239 6.28 20.69 10.90
N GLU A 240 6.30 20.39 9.59
CA GLU A 240 5.42 19.41 8.95
C GLU A 240 5.98 17.99 9.07
N LEU A 241 7.30 17.83 9.23
CA LEU A 241 7.95 16.52 9.24
C LEU A 241 7.49 15.62 10.38
N LYS A 242 7.20 16.19 11.56
CA LYS A 242 6.66 15.42 12.71
C LYS A 242 5.37 14.71 12.32
N LEU A 243 4.41 15.46 11.77
CA LEU A 243 3.13 14.90 11.33
C LEU A 243 3.32 13.93 10.15
N GLU A 244 4.13 14.28 9.14
CA GLU A 244 4.38 13.42 8.00
C GLU A 244 4.99 12.07 8.41
N PHE A 245 5.94 12.07 9.36
CA PHE A 245 6.51 10.84 9.89
C PHE A 245 5.46 10.00 10.60
N LEU A 246 4.70 10.60 11.52
CA LEU A 246 3.69 9.90 12.32
C LEU A 246 2.55 9.34 11.45
N LEU A 247 2.13 10.05 10.40
CA LEU A 247 1.16 9.58 9.38
C LEU A 247 1.60 8.26 8.72
N ASN A 248 2.89 8.05 8.59
CA ASN A 248 3.44 6.81 8.03
C ASN A 248 3.74 5.78 9.13
N ALA A 249 4.53 6.12 10.13
CA ALA A 249 5.06 5.18 11.10
C ALA A 249 4.00 4.54 12.01
N LEU A 250 2.93 5.27 12.34
CA LEU A 250 1.82 4.75 13.15
C LEU A 250 0.89 3.79 12.39
N ARG A 251 1.08 3.63 11.08
CA ARG A 251 0.42 2.56 10.32
C ARG A 251 0.96 1.18 10.64
N LEU A 252 2.23 1.09 11.07
CA LEU A 252 2.87 -0.18 11.39
C LEU A 252 2.28 -0.78 12.67
N THR A 253 1.87 -2.04 12.58
CA THR A 253 1.30 -2.79 13.73
C THR A 253 2.30 -2.93 14.88
N ASN A 254 3.58 -3.05 14.56
CA ASN A 254 4.66 -3.12 15.54
C ASN A 254 5.21 -1.74 15.92
N GLY A 255 4.67 -0.65 15.31
CA GLY A 255 5.14 0.70 15.56
C GLY A 255 6.56 0.96 15.05
N PHE A 256 7.30 1.82 15.74
CA PHE A 256 8.61 2.26 15.32
C PHE A 256 9.55 2.50 16.52
N ASP A 257 10.86 2.47 16.27
CA ASP A 257 11.85 2.89 17.23
C ASP A 257 12.08 4.41 17.15
N LEU A 258 12.30 5.06 18.29
CA LEU A 258 12.56 6.51 18.34
C LEU A 258 13.76 6.93 17.49
N SER A 259 14.78 6.08 17.34
CA SER A 259 15.92 6.33 16.45
C SER A 259 15.50 6.49 14.99
N LEU A 260 14.46 5.77 14.54
CA LEU A 260 13.94 5.88 13.17
C LEU A 260 13.45 7.30 12.86
N PHE A 261 12.84 7.98 13.83
CA PHE A 261 12.41 9.37 13.65
C PHE A 261 13.61 10.28 13.38
N GLU A 262 14.65 10.18 14.19
CA GLU A 262 15.88 10.98 14.01
C GLU A 262 16.59 10.62 12.70
N GLU A 263 16.75 9.33 12.41
CA GLU A 263 17.43 8.84 11.22
C GLU A 263 16.76 9.27 9.93
N THR A 264 15.44 9.33 9.89
CA THR A 264 14.70 9.61 8.64
C THR A 264 14.28 11.07 8.49
N THR A 265 14.13 11.81 9.58
CA THR A 265 13.75 13.24 9.56
C THR A 265 14.92 14.19 9.82
N GLY A 266 15.93 13.76 10.60
CA GLY A 266 17.00 14.60 11.11
C GLY A 266 16.59 15.45 12.32
N LEU A 267 15.40 15.22 12.88
CA LEU A 267 14.87 15.95 14.03
C LEU A 267 15.13 15.21 15.33
N SER A 268 15.23 15.97 16.43
CA SER A 268 15.37 15.36 17.77
C SER A 268 14.11 14.60 18.17
N PRO A 269 14.23 13.36 18.70
CA PRO A 269 13.10 12.60 19.22
C PRO A 269 12.29 13.31 20.30
N GLY A 270 12.91 14.21 21.08
CA GLY A 270 12.23 15.03 22.08
C GLY A 270 11.08 15.90 21.54
N LEU A 271 11.02 16.13 20.23
CA LEU A 271 9.88 16.79 19.60
C LEU A 271 8.60 15.94 19.61
N LEU A 272 8.71 14.66 19.93
CA LEU A 272 7.56 13.74 20.05
C LEU A 272 7.04 13.64 21.49
N ASP A 273 7.76 14.15 22.52
CA ASP A 273 7.46 13.88 23.93
C ASP A 273 6.01 14.25 24.30
N SER A 274 5.56 15.48 23.99
CA SER A 274 4.20 15.94 24.31
C SER A 274 3.13 15.04 23.66
N PHE A 275 3.31 14.73 22.37
CA PHE A 275 2.40 13.82 21.64
C PHE A 275 2.39 12.43 22.27
N LEU A 276 3.57 11.86 22.60
CA LEU A 276 3.69 10.52 23.16
C LEU A 276 3.07 10.42 24.56
N GLU A 277 3.24 11.45 25.39
CA GLU A 277 2.63 11.52 26.73
C GLU A 277 1.09 11.53 26.61
N GLN A 278 0.54 12.42 25.77
CA GLN A 278 -0.90 12.55 25.60
C GLN A 278 -1.49 11.27 24.99
N ALA A 279 -0.93 10.76 23.89
CA ALA A 279 -1.43 9.57 23.22
C ALA A 279 -1.35 8.31 24.10
N SER A 280 -0.36 8.23 24.99
CA SER A 280 -0.26 7.14 25.97
C SER A 280 -1.28 7.30 27.11
N ALA A 281 -1.49 8.51 27.61
CA ALA A 281 -2.51 8.79 28.63
C ALA A 281 -3.92 8.46 28.14
N GLU A 282 -4.19 8.71 26.86
CA GLU A 282 -5.47 8.36 26.22
C GLU A 282 -5.56 6.88 25.79
N GLY A 283 -4.50 6.10 25.98
CA GLY A 283 -4.46 4.66 25.69
C GLY A 283 -4.36 4.31 24.19
N PHE A 284 -3.93 5.24 23.35
CA PHE A 284 -3.68 4.99 21.94
C PHE A 284 -2.33 4.32 21.68
N LEU A 285 -1.32 4.63 22.51
CA LEU A 285 0.03 4.12 22.37
C LEU A 285 0.50 3.39 23.63
N VAL A 286 1.42 2.47 23.44
CA VAL A 286 2.28 1.91 24.50
C VAL A 286 3.72 2.22 24.17
N GLN A 287 4.47 2.61 25.19
CA GLN A 287 5.89 2.95 25.08
C GLN A 287 6.74 1.93 25.83
N SER A 288 7.83 1.53 25.25
CA SER A 288 8.95 0.89 25.93
C SER A 288 10.20 1.78 25.79
N ILE A 289 11.35 1.34 26.25
CA ILE A 289 12.56 2.20 26.32
C ILE A 289 12.83 2.97 25.02
N ASN A 290 12.71 2.32 23.86
CA ASN A 290 12.94 2.96 22.55
C ASN A 290 11.81 2.74 21.54
N GLN A 291 10.84 1.88 21.86
CA GLN A 291 9.80 1.48 20.88
C GLN A 291 8.45 2.12 21.22
N ILE A 292 7.84 2.68 20.22
CA ILE A 292 6.48 3.25 20.23
C ILE A 292 5.58 2.34 19.42
N LYS A 293 4.51 1.84 20.06
CA LYS A 293 3.59 0.89 19.41
C LYS A 293 2.14 1.32 19.56
N PRO A 294 1.34 1.38 18.48
CA PRO A 294 -0.09 1.60 18.57
C PRO A 294 -0.79 0.45 19.31
N THR A 295 -1.68 0.76 20.23
CA THR A 295 -2.60 -0.21 20.85
C THR A 295 -3.66 -0.67 19.85
N LYS A 296 -4.51 -1.63 20.23
CA LYS A 296 -5.70 -1.95 19.41
C LYS A 296 -6.57 -0.70 19.20
N LYS A 297 -6.76 0.13 20.24
CA LYS A 297 -7.48 1.41 20.14
C LYS A 297 -6.77 2.36 19.18
N GLY A 298 -5.45 2.52 19.30
CA GLY A 298 -4.66 3.41 18.43
C GLY A 298 -4.72 3.03 16.96
N ARG A 299 -4.77 1.74 16.63
CA ARG A 299 -4.93 1.28 15.24
C ARG A 299 -6.34 1.49 14.70
N LEU A 300 -7.38 1.25 15.51
CA LEU A 300 -8.78 1.47 15.10
C LEU A 300 -9.12 2.94 14.92
N PHE A 301 -8.54 3.81 15.74
CA PHE A 301 -8.78 5.25 15.76
C PHE A 301 -7.52 6.02 15.39
N LEU A 302 -6.85 5.60 14.31
CA LEU A 302 -5.59 6.21 13.87
C LEU A 302 -5.75 7.71 13.56
N ASN A 303 -6.85 8.11 12.96
CA ASN A 303 -7.11 9.52 12.68
C ASN A 303 -7.24 10.36 13.95
N ASP A 304 -7.94 9.84 14.97
CA ASP A 304 -8.07 10.53 16.27
C ASP A 304 -6.71 10.62 16.97
N LEU A 305 -5.90 9.56 16.90
CA LEU A 305 -4.52 9.57 17.40
C LEU A 305 -3.68 10.65 16.70
N LEU A 306 -3.79 10.77 15.37
CA LEU A 306 -3.05 11.78 14.60
C LEU A 306 -3.53 13.22 14.86
N MET A 307 -4.77 13.41 15.29
CA MET A 307 -5.28 14.73 15.71
C MET A 307 -4.62 15.26 16.99
N LEU A 308 -3.91 14.44 17.74
CA LEU A 308 -3.13 14.86 18.91
C LEU A 308 -1.77 15.47 18.56
N VAL A 309 -1.40 15.47 17.28
CA VAL A 309 -0.11 16.03 16.83
C VAL A 309 -0.25 17.55 16.74
N ASP A 310 0.56 18.28 17.54
CA ASP A 310 0.58 19.75 17.60
C ASP A 310 1.25 20.38 16.36
#